data_f6c48acc40b2a4ac28230e25f546991b
#
_entry.id   f6c48acc40b2a4ac28230e25f546991b
#
_cell.length_a   1.000
_cell.length_b   1.000
_cell.length_c   1.000
_cell.angle_alpha   90.00
_cell.angle_beta   90.00
_cell.angle_gamma   90.00
#
_symmetry.space_group_name_H-M   'P 1'
#
loop_
_entity.id
_entity.type
_entity.pdbx_description
1 polymer ?
#
loop_
_entity_poly.entity_id
_entity_poly.type
_entity_poly.pdbx_seq_one_letter_code
_entity_poly.pdbx_strand_id
1 'polypeptide(L)'
;GVTDDTQQADVLRTIDKFDKVGEAGVRELLGKGRLDASGAYIDGVGLTDAQAEPVLAFLTSKGATSADTLANLRAAIGDSAVGTEGVEELQTIATLLEAQGYAADRIVIDPSVVRGLGYYTGPVYEAELTFEIKDEKGRPRQFGSVAGGGRYNGLVQRFTGQEVPATGVSIGVDRLLAALRMKGRVAATPPGPVVVTVMDKARMADYQQMVSELRAAGIRAEVYLGNPKNFGNQLKYADKRLSPVAIIQGSDEAERGVVQIKDLILGAKIAESASLEEWKAQPAQREISRADLVEEVRKCLEQ
;
A
#
# COMPACT_ATOMS: atom_id res chain seq x y z
N GLY A 1 30.11 21.93 -13.17
CA GLY A 1 30.69 21.99 -14.51
C GLY A 1 29.79 21.44 -15.62
N VAL A 2 28.54 21.03 -15.33
CA VAL A 2 27.54 20.60 -16.31
C VAL A 2 26.60 21.78 -16.54
N THR A 3 26.62 22.35 -17.75
CA THR A 3 25.85 23.56 -18.10
C THR A 3 24.69 23.31 -19.07
N ASP A 4 24.66 22.13 -19.69
CA ASP A 4 23.56 21.71 -20.58
C ASP A 4 22.41 21.15 -19.76
N ASP A 5 21.20 21.70 -19.96
CA ASP A 5 19.99 21.35 -19.19
C ASP A 5 19.58 19.88 -19.39
N THR A 6 19.78 19.33 -20.60
CA THR A 6 19.47 17.93 -20.89
C THR A 6 20.42 17.02 -20.14
N GLN A 7 21.71 17.34 -20.16
CA GLN A 7 22.74 16.58 -19.44
C GLN A 7 22.54 16.68 -17.92
N GLN A 8 22.11 17.84 -17.38
CA GLN A 8 21.74 17.98 -15.97
C GLN A 8 20.57 17.07 -15.60
N ALA A 9 19.53 17.01 -16.45
CA ALA A 9 18.40 16.12 -16.23
C ALA A 9 18.81 14.62 -16.27
N ASP A 10 19.77 14.26 -17.13
CA ASP A 10 20.29 12.90 -17.20
C ASP A 10 21.15 12.53 -15.99
N VAL A 11 21.95 13.48 -15.47
CA VAL A 11 22.66 13.32 -14.18
C VAL A 11 21.64 13.03 -13.07
N LEU A 12 20.59 13.85 -12.93
CA LEU A 12 19.57 13.66 -11.92
C LEU A 12 18.87 12.28 -12.04
N ARG A 13 18.52 11.86 -13.26
CA ARG A 13 17.96 10.53 -13.51
C ARG A 13 18.93 9.39 -13.18
N THR A 14 20.20 9.64 -13.27
CA THR A 14 21.23 8.66 -12.95
C THR A 14 21.42 8.51 -11.45
N ILE A 15 21.44 9.61 -10.70
CA ILE A 15 21.58 9.57 -9.24
C ILE A 15 20.34 8.96 -8.56
N ASP A 16 19.14 9.07 -9.13
CA ASP A 16 17.92 8.38 -8.66
C ASP A 16 18.04 6.84 -8.66
N LYS A 17 19.06 6.30 -9.31
CA LYS A 17 19.34 4.86 -9.33
C LYS A 17 20.32 4.43 -8.24
N PHE A 18 20.83 5.35 -7.41
CA PHE A 18 21.87 5.09 -6.42
C PHE A 18 21.55 3.91 -5.51
N ASP A 19 20.33 3.84 -4.98
CA ASP A 19 19.88 2.74 -4.10
C ASP A 19 19.89 1.37 -4.78
N LYS A 20 19.76 1.34 -6.12
CA LYS A 20 19.66 0.10 -6.90
C LYS A 20 21.01 -0.40 -7.39
N VAL A 21 21.89 0.50 -7.79
CA VAL A 21 23.15 0.15 -8.46
C VAL A 21 24.39 0.51 -7.65
N GLY A 22 24.24 1.23 -6.55
CA GLY A 22 25.33 1.69 -5.69
C GLY A 22 26.23 2.75 -6.35
N GLU A 23 27.27 3.19 -5.62
CA GLU A 23 28.21 4.18 -6.08
C GLU A 23 28.92 3.78 -7.38
N ALA A 24 29.42 2.53 -7.45
CA ALA A 24 30.12 2.04 -8.62
C ALA A 24 29.24 2.06 -9.88
N GLY A 25 27.99 1.62 -9.76
CA GLY A 25 27.03 1.62 -10.87
C GLY A 25 26.62 3.03 -11.30
N VAL A 26 26.47 3.96 -10.36
CA VAL A 26 26.22 5.38 -10.69
C VAL A 26 27.43 5.99 -11.37
N ARG A 27 28.65 5.72 -10.92
CA ARG A 27 29.89 6.19 -11.56
C ARG A 27 29.96 5.76 -13.02
N GLU A 28 29.68 4.48 -13.30
CA GLU A 28 29.65 3.97 -14.68
C GLU A 28 28.59 4.69 -15.53
N LEU A 29 27.38 4.88 -14.99
CA LEU A 29 26.28 5.53 -15.68
C LEU A 29 26.47 7.04 -15.85
N LEU A 30 27.15 7.71 -14.94
CA LEU A 30 27.55 9.12 -15.14
C LEU A 30 28.59 9.24 -16.27
N GLY A 31 29.48 8.25 -16.41
CA GLY A 31 30.50 8.17 -17.44
C GLY A 31 29.97 7.57 -18.76
N LYS A 32 30.58 6.47 -19.18
CA LYS A 32 30.33 5.83 -20.48
C LYS A 32 29.06 4.97 -20.51
N GLY A 33 28.62 4.47 -19.38
CA GLY A 33 27.54 3.50 -19.28
C GLY A 33 27.98 2.14 -18.76
N ARG A 34 27.05 1.17 -18.69
CA ARG A 34 27.30 -0.17 -18.16
C ARG A 34 26.41 -1.23 -18.79
N LEU A 35 26.78 -2.48 -18.64
CA LEU A 35 25.88 -3.60 -18.88
C LEU A 35 24.91 -3.77 -17.69
N ASP A 36 23.64 -4.02 -17.96
CA ASP A 36 22.69 -4.41 -16.95
C ASP A 36 22.73 -5.91 -16.65
N ALA A 37 21.90 -6.37 -15.71
CA ALA A 37 21.83 -7.78 -15.33
C ALA A 37 21.36 -8.71 -16.45
N SER A 38 20.75 -8.20 -17.51
CA SER A 38 20.33 -8.95 -18.70
C SER A 38 21.40 -9.01 -19.78
N GLY A 39 22.49 -8.27 -19.62
CA GLY A 39 23.56 -8.12 -20.60
C GLY A 39 23.29 -7.03 -21.63
N ALA A 40 22.21 -6.24 -21.48
CA ALA A 40 21.97 -5.08 -22.34
C ALA A 40 22.85 -3.91 -21.88
N TYR A 41 23.42 -3.19 -22.88
CA TYR A 41 24.21 -2.01 -22.59
C TYR A 41 23.31 -0.80 -22.37
N ILE A 42 23.55 -0.09 -21.27
CA ILE A 42 22.88 1.16 -20.91
C ILE A 42 23.91 2.28 -21.12
N ASP A 43 23.60 3.19 -22.02
CA ASP A 43 24.44 4.36 -22.30
C ASP A 43 24.53 5.26 -21.07
N GLY A 44 25.72 5.81 -20.81
CA GLY A 44 25.95 6.76 -19.76
C GLY A 44 25.68 8.21 -20.18
N VAL A 45 25.78 9.11 -19.20
CA VAL A 45 25.61 10.57 -19.40
C VAL A 45 26.77 11.18 -20.15
N GLY A 46 27.94 10.52 -20.16
CA GLY A 46 29.13 11.00 -20.83
C GLY A 46 29.92 12.07 -20.07
N LEU A 47 29.76 12.12 -18.74
CA LEU A 47 30.58 13.01 -17.90
C LEU A 47 32.03 12.56 -17.89
N THR A 48 32.95 13.51 -17.77
CA THR A 48 34.33 13.25 -17.40
C THR A 48 34.43 12.88 -15.92
N ASP A 49 35.50 12.22 -15.50
CA ASP A 49 35.73 11.89 -14.09
C ASP A 49 35.73 13.15 -13.22
N ALA A 50 36.30 14.25 -13.68
CA ALA A 50 36.30 15.53 -12.98
C ALA A 50 34.89 16.13 -12.76
N GLN A 51 33.91 15.79 -13.60
CA GLN A 51 32.52 16.19 -13.46
C GLN A 51 31.73 15.19 -12.60
N ALA A 52 32.05 13.90 -12.68
CA ALA A 52 31.38 12.84 -11.92
C ALA A 52 31.76 12.83 -10.43
N GLU A 53 33.02 13.12 -10.09
CA GLU A 53 33.51 13.10 -8.70
C GLU A 53 32.73 13.99 -7.75
N PRO A 54 32.41 15.27 -8.05
CA PRO A 54 31.58 16.11 -7.16
C PRO A 54 30.17 15.54 -6.95
N VAL A 55 29.59 14.91 -7.98
CA VAL A 55 28.26 14.27 -7.87
C VAL A 55 28.30 13.08 -6.93
N LEU A 56 29.33 12.25 -7.05
CA LEU A 56 29.53 11.09 -6.17
C LEU A 56 29.86 11.53 -4.73
N ALA A 57 30.70 12.54 -4.56
CA ALA A 57 31.01 13.11 -3.26
C ALA A 57 29.75 13.63 -2.55
N PHE A 58 28.84 14.25 -3.29
CA PHE A 58 27.53 14.66 -2.78
C PHE A 58 26.68 13.45 -2.34
N LEU A 59 26.53 12.44 -3.18
CA LEU A 59 25.71 11.24 -2.89
C LEU A 59 26.24 10.44 -1.69
N THR A 60 27.56 10.42 -1.49
CA THR A 60 28.23 9.68 -0.41
C THR A 60 28.53 10.53 0.82
N SER A 61 28.01 11.76 0.87
CA SER A 61 28.26 12.70 1.99
C SER A 61 27.52 12.35 3.28
N LYS A 62 26.69 11.31 3.31
CA LYS A 62 26.00 10.85 4.51
C LYS A 62 27.01 10.52 5.62
N GLY A 63 26.91 11.17 6.75
CA GLY A 63 27.72 10.94 7.95
C GLY A 63 26.98 10.13 9.02
N ALA A 64 27.62 9.94 10.15
CA ALA A 64 27.06 9.21 11.28
C ALA A 64 25.92 9.99 11.97
N THR A 65 25.97 11.31 11.91
CA THR A 65 24.94 12.21 12.45
C THR A 65 24.47 13.20 11.40
N SER A 66 23.33 13.87 11.64
CA SER A 66 22.88 14.96 10.77
C SER A 66 23.91 16.09 10.68
N ALA A 67 24.61 16.38 11.77
CA ALA A 67 25.68 17.39 11.78
C ALA A 67 26.87 17.00 10.89
N ASP A 68 27.30 15.74 10.96
CA ASP A 68 28.37 15.23 10.09
C ASP A 68 27.94 15.27 8.61
N THR A 69 26.70 14.84 8.32
CA THR A 69 26.15 14.90 6.96
C THR A 69 26.13 16.31 6.41
N LEU A 70 25.66 17.28 7.21
CA LEU A 70 25.63 18.69 6.81
C LEU A 70 27.03 19.29 6.62
N ALA A 71 28.00 18.90 7.44
CA ALA A 71 29.40 19.30 7.26
C ALA A 71 29.99 18.74 5.96
N ASN A 72 29.75 17.46 5.68
CA ASN A 72 30.20 16.81 4.44
C ASN A 72 29.53 17.43 3.20
N LEU A 73 28.22 17.74 3.29
CA LEU A 73 27.51 18.42 2.21
C LEU A 73 28.10 19.79 1.92
N ARG A 74 28.41 20.60 2.95
CA ARG A 74 29.09 21.90 2.77
C ARG A 74 30.42 21.76 2.03
N ALA A 75 31.18 20.73 2.36
CA ALA A 75 32.43 20.46 1.65
C ALA A 75 32.22 20.04 0.18
N ALA A 76 31.19 19.24 -0.08
CA ALA A 76 30.89 18.72 -1.43
C ALA A 76 30.34 19.80 -2.38
N ILE A 77 29.52 20.75 -1.87
CA ILE A 77 28.90 21.80 -2.70
C ILE A 77 29.86 22.95 -3.06
N GLY A 78 31.00 23.09 -2.34
CA GLY A 78 31.96 24.18 -2.57
C GLY A 78 31.32 25.56 -2.47
N ASP A 79 31.61 26.43 -3.43
CA ASP A 79 31.13 27.83 -3.48
C ASP A 79 29.73 27.96 -4.15
N SER A 80 28.96 26.90 -4.30
CA SER A 80 27.63 26.96 -4.90
C SER A 80 26.66 27.72 -4.01
N ALA A 81 26.17 28.86 -4.46
CA ALA A 81 25.18 29.66 -3.73
C ALA A 81 23.87 28.88 -3.49
N VAL A 82 23.37 28.19 -4.51
CA VAL A 82 22.15 27.35 -4.40
C VAL A 82 22.40 26.15 -3.48
N GLY A 83 23.58 25.55 -3.53
CA GLY A 83 23.96 24.48 -2.62
C GLY A 83 24.02 24.94 -1.17
N THR A 84 24.59 26.12 -0.91
CA THR A 84 24.66 26.74 0.42
C THR A 84 23.26 26.97 0.97
N GLU A 85 22.36 27.58 0.21
CA GLU A 85 20.95 27.79 0.60
C GLU A 85 20.27 26.48 0.97
N GLY A 86 20.45 25.44 0.17
CA GLY A 86 19.86 24.12 0.44
C GLY A 86 20.39 23.47 1.72
N VAL A 87 21.69 23.60 2.01
CA VAL A 87 22.28 23.07 3.26
C VAL A 87 21.81 23.88 4.49
N GLU A 88 21.67 25.20 4.36
CA GLU A 88 21.12 26.05 5.43
C GLU A 88 19.65 25.72 5.73
N GLU A 89 18.84 25.48 4.72
CA GLU A 89 17.47 25.00 4.89
C GLU A 89 17.44 23.64 5.64
N LEU A 90 18.24 22.66 5.23
CA LEU A 90 18.33 21.37 5.91
C LEU A 90 18.82 21.51 7.36
N GLN A 91 19.79 22.38 7.62
CA GLN A 91 20.25 22.69 8.98
C GLN A 91 19.12 23.26 9.84
N THR A 92 18.33 24.18 9.28
CA THR A 92 17.19 24.78 9.99
C THR A 92 16.14 23.71 10.29
N ILE A 93 15.81 22.86 9.33
CA ILE A 93 14.85 21.74 9.50
C ILE A 93 15.36 20.80 10.60
N ALA A 94 16.62 20.37 10.56
CA ALA A 94 17.20 19.49 11.57
C ALA A 94 17.09 20.10 12.98
N THR A 95 17.47 21.37 13.14
CA THR A 95 17.41 22.07 14.43
C THR A 95 15.99 22.15 14.98
N LEU A 96 15.01 22.46 14.12
CA LEU A 96 13.60 22.54 14.51
C LEU A 96 13.02 21.18 14.91
N LEU A 97 13.42 20.11 14.22
CA LEU A 97 12.95 18.75 14.51
C LEU A 97 13.59 18.21 15.81
N GLU A 98 14.88 18.46 16.02
CA GLU A 98 15.57 18.12 17.27
C GLU A 98 14.94 18.85 18.47
N ALA A 99 14.60 20.13 18.34
CA ALA A 99 13.91 20.89 19.38
C ALA A 99 12.52 20.30 19.71
N GLN A 100 11.89 19.58 18.79
CA GLN A 100 10.62 18.87 18.99
C GLN A 100 10.80 17.43 19.51
N GLY A 101 12.04 17.00 19.76
CA GLY A 101 12.36 15.67 20.28
C GLY A 101 12.43 14.56 19.22
N TYR A 102 12.51 14.92 17.93
CA TYR A 102 12.79 13.94 16.88
C TYR A 102 14.28 13.69 16.76
N ALA A 103 14.72 12.48 17.06
CA ALA A 103 16.11 12.06 17.02
C ALA A 103 16.45 11.29 15.72
N ALA A 104 17.71 10.92 15.56
CA ALA A 104 18.24 10.24 14.38
C ALA A 104 17.63 8.85 14.12
N ASP A 105 16.95 8.26 15.08
CA ASP A 105 16.16 7.02 14.91
C ASP A 105 14.86 7.23 14.11
N ARG A 106 14.43 8.48 13.95
CA ARG A 106 13.21 8.86 13.26
C ARG A 106 13.46 9.69 12.02
N ILE A 107 14.43 10.58 12.05
CA ILE A 107 14.71 11.54 10.97
C ILE A 107 16.20 11.54 10.65
N VAL A 108 16.51 11.32 9.39
CA VAL A 108 17.87 11.25 8.87
C VAL A 108 17.97 12.17 7.66
N ILE A 109 19.04 12.99 7.60
CA ILE A 109 19.40 13.70 6.38
C ILE A 109 20.19 12.72 5.51
N ASP A 110 19.67 12.40 4.33
CA ASP A 110 20.27 11.45 3.41
C ASP A 110 20.37 12.04 2.01
N PRO A 111 21.58 12.35 1.53
CA PRO A 111 21.81 12.93 0.21
C PRO A 111 21.43 12.00 -0.96
N SER A 112 21.28 10.70 -0.71
CA SER A 112 20.84 9.75 -1.73
C SER A 112 19.33 9.80 -2.02
N VAL A 113 18.55 10.48 -1.19
CA VAL A 113 17.10 10.67 -1.43
C VAL A 113 16.90 11.63 -2.57
N VAL A 114 16.59 11.10 -3.74
CA VAL A 114 16.31 11.86 -4.96
C VAL A 114 14.88 11.59 -5.38
N ARG A 115 14.06 12.64 -5.53
CA ARG A 115 12.65 12.51 -5.87
C ARG A 115 12.17 13.60 -6.80
N GLY A 116 11.17 13.27 -7.64
CA GLY A 116 10.36 14.23 -8.38
C GLY A 116 11.18 15.20 -9.22
N LEU A 117 12.09 14.67 -10.03
CA LEU A 117 12.98 15.45 -10.88
C LEU A 117 12.24 16.54 -11.65
N GLY A 118 12.67 17.80 -11.48
CA GLY A 118 12.06 18.98 -12.12
C GLY A 118 10.71 19.42 -11.52
N TYR A 119 10.24 18.79 -10.46
CA TYR A 119 8.97 19.12 -9.83
C TYR A 119 9.13 19.85 -8.50
N TYR A 120 10.06 19.39 -7.65
CA TYR A 120 10.31 19.99 -6.36
C TYR A 120 11.23 21.20 -6.45
N THR A 121 10.98 22.20 -5.61
CA THR A 121 11.71 23.47 -5.56
C THR A 121 12.49 23.66 -4.24
N GLY A 122 12.71 22.59 -3.50
CA GLY A 122 13.40 22.61 -2.22
C GLY A 122 13.53 21.24 -1.60
N PRO A 123 13.47 21.11 -0.26
CA PRO A 123 13.65 19.86 0.43
C PRO A 123 12.70 18.78 -0.08
N VAL A 124 13.22 17.56 -0.24
CA VAL A 124 12.45 16.36 -0.55
C VAL A 124 12.57 15.39 0.62
N TYR A 125 11.57 14.53 0.81
CA TYR A 125 11.57 13.57 1.89
C TYR A 125 10.91 12.26 1.48
N GLU A 126 11.37 11.19 2.11
CA GLU A 126 10.83 9.85 2.03
C GLU A 126 10.55 9.29 3.41
N ALA A 127 9.56 8.42 3.50
CA ALA A 127 9.31 7.63 4.69
C ALA A 127 9.54 6.16 4.41
N GLU A 128 10.36 5.54 5.21
CA GLU A 128 10.64 4.12 5.19
C GLU A 128 10.13 3.46 6.47
N LEU A 129 9.88 2.15 6.40
CA LEU A 129 9.48 1.37 7.57
C LEU A 129 10.70 1.04 8.41
N THR A 130 10.65 1.36 9.71
CA THR A 130 11.72 1.07 10.67
C THR A 130 11.68 -0.37 11.23
N PHE A 131 10.67 -1.16 10.86
CA PHE A 131 10.51 -2.53 11.31
C PHE A 131 10.73 -3.52 10.18
N GLU A 132 11.35 -4.64 10.51
CA GLU A 132 11.57 -5.72 9.58
C GLU A 132 10.26 -6.46 9.28
N ILE A 133 10.05 -6.77 8.01
CA ILE A 133 8.96 -7.59 7.52
C ILE A 133 9.56 -8.83 6.85
N LYS A 134 8.99 -10.00 7.16
CA LYS A 134 9.40 -11.28 6.56
C LYS A 134 8.31 -11.80 5.63
N ASP A 135 8.72 -12.40 4.53
CA ASP A 135 7.82 -13.13 3.64
C ASP A 135 7.36 -14.47 4.28
N GLU A 136 6.45 -15.19 3.63
CA GLU A 136 5.95 -16.49 4.08
C GLU A 136 7.04 -17.55 4.26
N LYS A 137 8.23 -17.33 3.68
CA LYS A 137 9.41 -18.20 3.80
C LYS A 137 10.40 -17.69 4.86
N GLY A 138 10.02 -16.66 5.64
CA GLY A 138 10.85 -16.07 6.69
C GLY A 138 11.98 -15.17 6.19
N ARG A 139 12.05 -14.82 4.91
CA ARG A 139 13.10 -13.97 4.34
C ARG A 139 12.74 -12.50 4.51
N PRO A 140 13.72 -11.62 4.84
CA PRO A 140 13.50 -10.18 4.90
C PRO A 140 12.92 -9.65 3.59
N ARG A 141 11.86 -8.87 3.68
CA ARG A 141 11.24 -8.19 2.55
C ARG A 141 11.37 -6.68 2.71
N GLN A 142 12.05 -6.06 1.77
CA GLN A 142 12.11 -4.61 1.68
C GLN A 142 10.86 -4.07 0.99
N PHE A 143 10.21 -3.11 1.63
CA PHE A 143 9.04 -2.42 1.07
C PHE A 143 9.42 -1.13 0.34
N GLY A 144 10.64 -0.62 0.56
CA GLY A 144 11.07 0.68 0.11
C GLY A 144 10.22 1.80 0.70
N SER A 145 10.23 2.95 0.07
CA SER A 145 9.47 4.12 0.52
C SER A 145 7.96 3.88 0.56
N VAL A 146 7.34 4.17 1.68
CA VAL A 146 5.88 4.08 1.89
C VAL A 146 5.19 5.44 1.80
N ALA A 147 5.94 6.53 1.86
CA ALA A 147 5.45 7.87 1.60
C ALA A 147 6.59 8.75 1.09
N GLY A 148 6.27 9.83 0.41
CA GLY A 148 7.27 10.79 -0.02
C GLY A 148 6.66 12.07 -0.51
N GLY A 149 7.45 13.13 -0.49
CA GLY A 149 7.02 14.46 -0.83
C GLY A 149 8.16 15.46 -0.91
N GLY A 150 7.80 16.73 -0.85
CA GLY A 150 8.74 17.83 -0.87
C GLY A 150 8.08 19.19 -1.01
N ARG A 151 8.88 20.25 -1.13
CA ARG A 151 8.43 21.59 -1.44
C ARG A 151 8.21 21.75 -2.95
N TYR A 152 7.11 22.39 -3.36
CA TYR A 152 6.74 22.57 -4.77
C TYR A 152 6.04 23.93 -5.03
N ASN A 153 6.68 25.02 -4.67
CA ASN A 153 6.11 26.37 -4.77
C ASN A 153 5.59 26.67 -6.20
N GLY A 154 6.30 26.25 -7.23
CA GLY A 154 5.91 26.49 -8.62
C GLY A 154 4.62 25.78 -9.09
N LEU A 155 4.15 24.76 -8.36
CA LEU A 155 2.91 24.05 -8.73
C LEU A 155 1.69 24.94 -8.55
N VAL A 156 1.56 25.60 -7.39
CA VAL A 156 0.43 26.47 -7.09
C VAL A 156 0.41 27.65 -8.05
N GLN A 157 1.58 28.26 -8.29
CA GLN A 157 1.73 29.38 -9.22
C GLN A 157 1.26 29.03 -10.64
N ARG A 158 1.53 27.81 -11.12
CA ARG A 158 1.09 27.34 -12.44
C ARG A 158 -0.43 27.36 -12.61
N PHE A 159 -1.19 27.08 -11.55
CA PHE A 159 -2.65 27.01 -11.59
C PHE A 159 -3.35 28.30 -11.19
N THR A 160 -2.77 29.05 -10.28
CA THR A 160 -3.41 30.24 -9.69
C THR A 160 -2.81 31.56 -10.16
N GLY A 161 -1.62 31.53 -10.79
CA GLY A 161 -0.85 32.71 -11.13
C GLY A 161 -0.20 33.40 -9.93
N GLN A 162 -0.41 32.88 -8.71
CA GLN A 162 0.12 33.43 -7.46
C GLN A 162 1.24 32.55 -6.93
N GLU A 163 2.32 33.16 -6.50
CA GLU A 163 3.41 32.47 -5.83
C GLU A 163 2.98 32.18 -4.37
N VAL A 164 2.79 30.91 -4.05
CA VAL A 164 2.36 30.44 -2.73
C VAL A 164 3.31 29.32 -2.29
N PRO A 165 3.96 29.45 -1.13
CA PRO A 165 4.75 28.35 -0.57
C PRO A 165 3.90 27.10 -0.38
N ALA A 166 4.36 25.98 -0.93
CA ALA A 166 3.62 24.74 -0.88
C ALA A 166 4.55 23.54 -0.60
N THR A 167 4.13 22.70 0.31
CA THR A 167 4.74 21.39 0.58
C THR A 167 3.67 20.34 0.75
N GLY A 168 3.99 19.10 0.43
CA GLY A 168 3.01 18.03 0.57
C GLY A 168 3.66 16.65 0.55
N VAL A 169 2.86 15.66 0.91
CA VAL A 169 3.25 14.27 0.99
C VAL A 169 2.22 13.39 0.28
N SER A 170 2.70 12.37 -0.42
CA SER A 170 1.90 11.28 -0.95
C SER A 170 2.18 10.01 -0.15
N ILE A 171 1.13 9.31 0.26
CA ILE A 171 1.23 8.06 1.02
C ILE A 171 0.88 6.89 0.10
N GLY A 172 1.76 5.91 0.03
CA GLY A 172 1.55 4.66 -0.70
C GLY A 172 0.62 3.72 0.08
N VAL A 173 -0.69 3.97 0.03
CA VAL A 173 -1.70 3.27 0.85
C VAL A 173 -1.62 1.76 0.68
N ASP A 174 -1.53 1.26 -0.55
CA ASP A 174 -1.46 -0.18 -0.81
C ASP A 174 -0.20 -0.81 -0.22
N ARG A 175 0.94 -0.13 -0.36
CA ARG A 175 2.23 -0.58 0.16
C ARG A 175 2.23 -0.60 1.69
N LEU A 176 1.75 0.47 2.31
CA LEU A 176 1.63 0.57 3.77
C LEU A 176 0.64 -0.47 4.32
N LEU A 177 -0.51 -0.65 3.68
CA LEU A 177 -1.50 -1.65 4.06
C LEU A 177 -0.93 -3.07 3.96
N ALA A 178 -0.20 -3.39 2.89
CA ALA A 178 0.45 -4.69 2.73
C ALA A 178 1.48 -4.94 3.86
N ALA A 179 2.29 -3.94 4.18
CA ALA A 179 3.27 -4.02 5.27
C ALA A 179 2.60 -4.23 6.64
N LEU A 180 1.54 -3.49 6.94
CA LEU A 180 0.78 -3.60 8.20
C LEU A 180 0.06 -4.95 8.33
N ARG A 181 -0.47 -5.49 7.22
CA ARG A 181 -1.06 -6.85 7.20
C ARG A 181 -0.02 -7.92 7.53
N MET A 182 1.14 -7.86 6.89
CA MET A 182 2.24 -8.80 7.17
C MET A 182 2.77 -8.68 8.60
N LYS A 183 2.66 -7.50 9.22
CA LYS A 183 3.00 -7.26 10.62
C LYS A 183 1.89 -7.71 11.60
N GLY A 184 0.74 -8.18 11.12
CA GLY A 184 -0.41 -8.55 11.94
C GLY A 184 -1.10 -7.36 12.64
N ARG A 185 -0.86 -6.13 12.17
CA ARG A 185 -1.44 -4.90 12.76
C ARG A 185 -2.76 -4.46 12.10
N VAL A 186 -3.14 -5.11 11.03
CA VAL A 186 -4.46 -4.91 10.42
C VAL A 186 -5.32 -6.09 10.81
N ALA A 187 -6.49 -5.83 11.33
CA ALA A 187 -7.48 -6.85 11.63
C ALA A 187 -7.68 -7.79 10.43
N ALA A 188 -8.01 -9.04 10.71
CA ALA A 188 -8.32 -10.03 9.69
C ALA A 188 -9.25 -9.42 8.62
N THR A 189 -9.11 -9.83 7.39
CA THR A 189 -9.99 -9.39 6.30
C THR A 189 -11.43 -9.48 6.79
N PRO A 190 -12.20 -8.38 6.79
CA PRO A 190 -13.56 -8.45 7.27
C PRO A 190 -14.31 -9.52 6.48
N PRO A 191 -15.18 -10.30 7.12
CA PRO A 191 -15.92 -11.37 6.46
C PRO A 191 -16.61 -10.81 5.21
N GLY A 192 -16.80 -11.64 4.21
CA GLY A 192 -17.50 -11.28 2.99
C GLY A 192 -18.97 -10.87 3.25
N PRO A 193 -19.72 -10.48 2.23
CA PRO A 193 -21.15 -10.22 2.38
C PRO A 193 -21.92 -11.53 2.63
N VAL A 194 -23.03 -11.44 3.32
CA VAL A 194 -24.02 -12.52 3.36
C VAL A 194 -24.54 -12.78 1.94
N VAL A 195 -24.51 -14.03 1.50
CA VAL A 195 -24.96 -14.40 0.15
C VAL A 195 -26.38 -14.99 0.20
N VAL A 196 -27.32 -14.35 -0.47
CA VAL A 196 -28.64 -14.90 -0.72
C VAL A 196 -28.57 -15.74 -2.01
N THR A 197 -28.82 -17.05 -1.88
CA THR A 197 -28.86 -17.96 -3.02
C THR A 197 -30.14 -17.81 -3.82
N VAL A 198 -30.09 -18.19 -5.10
CA VAL A 198 -31.27 -18.15 -5.99
C VAL A 198 -31.67 -19.58 -6.33
N MET A 199 -32.77 -20.04 -5.76
CA MET A 199 -33.31 -21.38 -6.03
C MET A 199 -34.32 -21.36 -7.18
N ASP A 200 -35.09 -20.25 -7.30
CA ASP A 200 -36.07 -20.02 -8.36
C ASP A 200 -35.91 -18.62 -8.94
N LYS A 201 -35.65 -18.54 -10.24
CA LYS A 201 -35.51 -17.23 -10.94
C LYS A 201 -36.79 -16.38 -10.92
N ALA A 202 -37.94 -17.01 -10.89
CA ALA A 202 -39.21 -16.28 -10.83
C ALA A 202 -39.40 -15.52 -9.53
N ARG A 203 -38.65 -15.89 -8.49
CA ARG A 203 -38.70 -15.26 -7.16
C ARG A 203 -37.57 -14.26 -6.90
N MET A 204 -36.92 -13.77 -7.93
CA MET A 204 -35.79 -12.83 -7.79
C MET A 204 -36.16 -11.60 -6.95
N ALA A 205 -37.39 -11.12 -7.01
CA ALA A 205 -37.85 -9.98 -6.20
C ALA A 205 -37.77 -10.27 -4.69
N ASP A 206 -38.14 -11.49 -4.26
CA ASP A 206 -38.08 -11.90 -2.86
C ASP A 206 -36.62 -11.95 -2.36
N TYR A 207 -35.69 -12.48 -3.18
CA TYR A 207 -34.26 -12.53 -2.84
C TYR A 207 -33.66 -11.12 -2.76
N GLN A 208 -34.03 -10.22 -3.66
CA GLN A 208 -33.61 -8.83 -3.60
C GLN A 208 -34.15 -8.10 -2.38
N GLN A 209 -35.37 -8.41 -1.97
CA GLN A 209 -35.98 -7.86 -0.76
C GLN A 209 -35.17 -8.30 0.49
N MET A 210 -34.81 -9.59 0.60
CA MET A 210 -33.96 -10.08 1.71
C MET A 210 -32.64 -9.31 1.79
N VAL A 211 -31.97 -9.11 0.64
CA VAL A 211 -30.73 -8.33 0.58
C VAL A 211 -30.96 -6.87 1.01
N SER A 212 -32.07 -6.26 0.58
CA SER A 212 -32.40 -4.88 0.95
C SER A 212 -32.61 -4.72 2.45
N GLU A 213 -33.34 -5.65 3.08
CA GLU A 213 -33.57 -5.67 4.52
C GLU A 213 -32.28 -5.82 5.32
N LEU A 214 -31.40 -6.74 4.91
CA LEU A 214 -30.10 -6.93 5.54
C LEU A 214 -29.22 -5.67 5.42
N ARG A 215 -29.19 -5.06 4.23
CA ARG A 215 -28.44 -3.81 4.00
C ARG A 215 -29.00 -2.63 4.80
N ALA A 216 -30.32 -2.51 4.90
CA ALA A 216 -30.96 -1.50 5.74
C ALA A 216 -30.61 -1.66 7.23
N ALA A 217 -30.33 -2.90 7.68
CA ALA A 217 -29.85 -3.22 9.02
C ALA A 217 -28.33 -3.08 9.19
N GLY A 218 -27.60 -2.55 8.20
CA GLY A 218 -26.14 -2.37 8.22
C GLY A 218 -25.34 -3.65 7.91
N ILE A 219 -25.99 -4.73 7.51
CA ILE A 219 -25.35 -6.01 7.17
C ILE A 219 -25.01 -6.03 5.68
N ARG A 220 -23.75 -6.28 5.34
CA ARG A 220 -23.34 -6.45 3.93
C ARG A 220 -23.97 -7.73 3.38
N ALA A 221 -24.73 -7.61 2.31
CA ALA A 221 -25.41 -8.73 1.68
C ALA A 221 -25.47 -8.58 0.15
N GLU A 222 -25.51 -9.69 -0.57
CA GLU A 222 -25.65 -9.75 -2.03
C GLU A 222 -26.48 -10.95 -2.47
N VAL A 223 -27.12 -10.83 -3.64
CA VAL A 223 -27.79 -11.94 -4.30
C VAL A 223 -26.81 -12.63 -5.26
N TYR A 224 -26.83 -13.94 -5.31
CA TYR A 224 -26.13 -14.67 -6.33
C TYR A 224 -26.70 -14.40 -7.73
N LEU A 225 -25.90 -13.88 -8.65
CA LEU A 225 -26.32 -13.53 -10.01
C LEU A 225 -25.82 -14.51 -11.09
N GLY A 226 -25.17 -15.59 -10.70
CA GLY A 226 -24.70 -16.62 -11.62
C GLY A 226 -25.82 -17.57 -12.07
N ASN A 227 -25.43 -18.72 -12.66
CA ASN A 227 -26.41 -19.75 -13.08
C ASN A 227 -27.01 -20.47 -11.86
N PRO A 228 -28.31 -20.36 -11.58
CA PRO A 228 -28.93 -20.92 -10.38
C PRO A 228 -29.13 -22.45 -10.44
N LYS A 229 -28.98 -23.08 -11.60
CA LYS A 229 -29.21 -24.54 -11.78
C LYS A 229 -28.30 -25.43 -10.93
N ASN A 230 -27.15 -24.88 -10.44
CA ASN A 230 -26.20 -25.64 -9.65
C ASN A 230 -26.02 -24.98 -8.28
N PHE A 231 -26.72 -25.51 -7.28
CA PHE A 231 -26.64 -25.01 -5.90
C PHE A 231 -25.23 -25.08 -5.31
N GLY A 232 -24.47 -26.14 -5.62
CA GLY A 232 -23.07 -26.25 -5.17
C GLY A 232 -22.18 -25.12 -5.66
N ASN A 233 -22.43 -24.59 -6.85
CA ASN A 233 -21.69 -23.44 -7.36
C ASN A 233 -22.04 -22.14 -6.61
N GLN A 234 -23.25 -22.00 -6.11
CA GLN A 234 -23.66 -20.86 -5.31
C GLN A 234 -22.95 -20.85 -3.95
N LEU A 235 -22.82 -22.01 -3.30
CA LEU A 235 -22.05 -22.16 -2.07
C LEU A 235 -20.55 -21.94 -2.31
N LYS A 236 -19.98 -22.48 -3.38
CA LYS A 236 -18.58 -22.18 -3.77
C LYS A 236 -18.35 -20.69 -4.04
N TYR A 237 -19.34 -20.00 -4.55
CA TYR A 237 -19.28 -18.56 -4.72
C TYR A 237 -19.24 -17.85 -3.35
N ALA A 238 -20.13 -18.23 -2.42
CA ALA A 238 -20.15 -17.70 -1.07
C ALA A 238 -18.80 -17.93 -0.35
N ASP A 239 -18.21 -19.13 -0.47
CA ASP A 239 -16.88 -19.44 0.07
C ASP A 239 -15.79 -18.52 -0.51
N LYS A 240 -15.75 -18.36 -1.84
CA LYS A 240 -14.79 -17.47 -2.51
C LYS A 240 -14.94 -16.01 -2.10
N ARG A 241 -16.17 -15.61 -1.74
CA ARG A 241 -16.48 -14.26 -1.23
C ARG A 241 -16.15 -14.11 0.25
N LEU A 242 -15.68 -15.16 0.92
CA LEU A 242 -15.49 -15.20 2.38
C LEU A 242 -16.78 -14.85 3.11
N SER A 243 -17.91 -15.28 2.57
CA SER A 243 -19.23 -15.05 3.14
C SER A 243 -19.36 -15.81 4.46
N PRO A 244 -19.78 -15.15 5.55
CA PRO A 244 -20.02 -15.84 6.82
C PRO A 244 -21.30 -16.70 6.78
N VAL A 245 -22.30 -16.27 6.00
CA VAL A 245 -23.63 -16.86 5.97
C VAL A 245 -24.16 -16.94 4.54
N ALA A 246 -24.74 -18.07 4.18
CA ALA A 246 -25.57 -18.21 3.01
C ALA A 246 -27.05 -18.38 3.39
N ILE A 247 -27.93 -17.65 2.72
CA ILE A 247 -29.39 -17.73 2.90
C ILE A 247 -29.97 -18.53 1.74
N ILE A 248 -30.82 -19.49 2.06
CA ILE A 248 -31.42 -20.40 1.09
C ILE A 248 -32.94 -20.36 1.29
N GLN A 249 -33.68 -20.13 0.20
CA GLN A 249 -35.13 -20.23 0.18
C GLN A 249 -35.58 -20.79 -1.14
N GLY A 250 -36.13 -21.97 -1.12
CA GLY A 250 -36.88 -22.57 -2.25
C GLY A 250 -38.35 -22.20 -2.19
N SER A 251 -39.12 -22.79 -3.10
CA SER A 251 -40.58 -22.54 -3.16
C SER A 251 -41.29 -23.03 -1.92
N ASP A 252 -40.93 -24.23 -1.42
CA ASP A 252 -41.52 -24.81 -0.22
C ASP A 252 -41.27 -24.00 1.05
N GLU A 253 -40.03 -23.51 1.24
CA GLU A 253 -39.68 -22.63 2.36
C GLU A 253 -40.46 -21.33 2.27
N ALA A 254 -40.59 -20.80 1.08
CA ALA A 254 -41.31 -19.55 0.89
C ALA A 254 -42.82 -19.68 1.18
N GLU A 255 -43.47 -20.78 0.78
CA GLU A 255 -44.89 -21.05 1.10
C GLU A 255 -45.11 -21.18 2.61
N ARG A 256 -44.12 -21.70 3.34
CA ARG A 256 -44.15 -21.83 4.81
C ARG A 256 -43.69 -20.55 5.54
N GLY A 257 -43.28 -19.53 4.82
CA GLY A 257 -42.75 -18.29 5.41
C GLY A 257 -41.44 -18.46 6.16
N VAL A 258 -40.59 -19.38 5.74
CA VAL A 258 -39.31 -19.68 6.36
C VAL A 258 -38.14 -19.49 5.39
N VAL A 259 -36.91 -19.47 5.93
CA VAL A 259 -35.66 -19.50 5.19
C VAL A 259 -34.67 -20.43 5.91
N GLN A 260 -33.73 -20.99 5.17
CA GLN A 260 -32.60 -21.73 5.74
C GLN A 260 -31.40 -20.78 5.86
N ILE A 261 -30.80 -20.69 7.03
CA ILE A 261 -29.51 -20.05 7.26
C ILE A 261 -28.44 -21.13 7.30
N LYS A 262 -27.42 -20.97 6.47
CA LYS A 262 -26.23 -21.81 6.51
C LYS A 262 -25.04 -20.97 6.99
N ASP A 263 -24.54 -21.28 8.19
CA ASP A 263 -23.34 -20.71 8.77
C ASP A 263 -22.10 -21.37 8.12
N LEU A 264 -21.39 -20.60 7.30
CA LEU A 264 -20.25 -21.09 6.54
C LEU A 264 -18.97 -21.11 7.41
N ILE A 265 -18.86 -20.22 8.39
CA ILE A 265 -17.71 -20.17 9.34
C ILE A 265 -17.76 -21.38 10.28
N LEU A 266 -18.91 -21.62 10.88
CA LEU A 266 -19.11 -22.77 11.73
C LEU A 266 -18.95 -24.09 10.94
N GLY A 267 -19.50 -24.13 9.73
CA GLY A 267 -19.36 -25.28 8.83
C GLY A 267 -17.91 -25.61 8.50
N ALA A 268 -17.07 -24.61 8.25
CA ALA A 268 -15.63 -24.79 8.00
C ALA A 268 -14.90 -25.29 9.25
N LYS A 269 -15.15 -24.71 10.43
CA LYS A 269 -14.56 -25.16 11.71
C LYS A 269 -14.92 -26.61 12.02
N ILE A 270 -16.16 -26.99 11.81
CA ILE A 270 -16.65 -28.37 12.00
C ILE A 270 -15.96 -29.32 11.03
N ALA A 271 -15.78 -28.93 9.76
CA ALA A 271 -15.12 -29.76 8.76
C ALA A 271 -13.63 -30.02 9.07
N GLU A 272 -12.96 -29.12 9.79
CA GLU A 272 -11.57 -29.26 10.18
C GLU A 272 -11.35 -30.12 11.44
N SER A 273 -12.33 -30.19 12.35
CA SER A 273 -12.13 -30.72 13.72
C SER A 273 -13.01 -31.90 14.09
N ALA A 274 -14.08 -32.22 13.37
CA ALA A 274 -15.12 -33.13 13.82
C ALA A 274 -15.10 -34.52 13.15
N SER A 275 -15.48 -35.54 13.93
CA SER A 275 -15.87 -36.86 13.40
C SER A 275 -17.16 -36.77 12.58
N LEU A 276 -17.40 -37.78 11.73
CA LEU A 276 -18.57 -37.85 10.86
C LEU A 276 -19.92 -37.78 11.63
N GLU A 277 -19.92 -38.17 12.90
CA GLU A 277 -21.10 -38.16 13.78
C GLU A 277 -21.36 -36.75 14.36
N GLU A 278 -20.33 -36.03 14.77
CA GLU A 278 -20.43 -34.64 15.22
C GLU A 278 -20.83 -33.70 14.09
N TRP A 279 -20.38 -33.95 12.87
CA TRP A 279 -20.79 -33.21 11.68
C TRP A 279 -22.30 -33.35 11.39
N LYS A 280 -22.91 -34.52 11.70
CA LYS A 280 -24.35 -34.75 11.57
C LYS A 280 -25.17 -34.16 12.73
N ALA A 281 -24.58 -33.96 13.89
CA ALA A 281 -25.27 -33.52 15.09
C ALA A 281 -25.34 -31.98 15.25
N GLN A 282 -24.45 -31.22 14.58
CA GLN A 282 -24.45 -29.76 14.65
C GLN A 282 -24.94 -29.17 13.34
N PRO A 283 -26.14 -28.60 13.26
CA PRO A 283 -26.64 -28.01 12.03
C PRO A 283 -25.95 -26.66 11.78
N ALA A 284 -24.86 -26.66 10.98
CA ALA A 284 -24.38 -25.43 10.35
C ALA A 284 -25.46 -24.82 9.43
N GLN A 285 -26.58 -25.51 9.26
CA GLN A 285 -27.74 -25.08 8.51
C GLN A 285 -29.00 -25.29 9.37
N ARG A 286 -29.78 -24.22 9.55
CA ARG A 286 -31.02 -24.24 10.33
C ARG A 286 -32.13 -23.46 9.64
N GLU A 287 -33.36 -23.91 9.86
CA GLU A 287 -34.56 -23.22 9.41
C GLU A 287 -34.98 -22.16 10.44
N ILE A 288 -35.34 -20.98 9.94
CA ILE A 288 -35.84 -19.87 10.74
C ILE A 288 -37.06 -19.24 10.10
N SER A 289 -37.85 -18.49 10.87
CA SER A 289 -38.90 -17.65 10.30
C SER A 289 -38.30 -16.59 9.38
N ARG A 290 -38.93 -16.35 8.23
CA ARG A 290 -38.52 -15.30 7.30
C ARG A 290 -38.53 -13.91 7.97
N ALA A 291 -39.47 -13.68 8.93
CA ALA A 291 -39.56 -12.42 9.68
C ALA A 291 -38.33 -12.16 10.57
N ASP A 292 -37.65 -13.21 11.03
CA ASP A 292 -36.56 -13.10 11.96
C ASP A 292 -35.18 -13.06 11.25
N LEU A 293 -35.18 -12.98 9.90
CA LEU A 293 -33.98 -13.06 9.05
C LEU A 293 -32.84 -12.16 9.54
N VAL A 294 -33.13 -10.88 9.77
CA VAL A 294 -32.09 -9.89 10.12
C VAL A 294 -31.48 -10.21 11.50
N GLU A 295 -32.33 -10.54 12.48
CA GLU A 295 -31.89 -10.87 13.84
C GLU A 295 -31.03 -12.13 13.87
N GLU A 296 -31.46 -13.18 13.20
CA GLU A 296 -30.77 -14.46 13.17
C GLU A 296 -29.45 -14.39 12.40
N VAL A 297 -29.39 -13.62 11.31
CA VAL A 297 -28.12 -13.36 10.61
C VAL A 297 -27.15 -12.57 11.49
N ARG A 298 -27.64 -11.56 12.24
CA ARG A 298 -26.80 -10.79 13.18
C ARG A 298 -26.18 -11.70 14.25
N LYS A 299 -26.95 -12.62 14.83
CA LYS A 299 -26.44 -13.62 15.78
C LYS A 299 -25.30 -14.49 15.20
N CYS A 300 -25.36 -14.83 13.91
CA CYS A 300 -24.27 -15.56 13.26
C CYS A 300 -23.02 -14.71 13.04
N LEU A 301 -23.17 -13.39 12.87
CA LEU A 301 -22.04 -12.48 12.61
C LEU A 301 -21.32 -12.05 13.88
N GLU A 302 -21.93 -12.18 15.06
CA GLU A 302 -21.39 -11.82 16.38
C GLU A 302 -20.62 -12.96 17.05
N GLN A 303 -20.64 -14.19 16.50
CA GLN A 303 -19.90 -15.36 16.96
C GLN A 303 -18.45 -15.35 16.46
#